data_eab75e2d2367a02952337f0e44524db1
#
_entry.id   eab75e2d2367a02952337f0e44524db1
#
_cell.length_a   1.000
_cell.length_b   1.000
_cell.length_c   1.000
_cell.angle_alpha   90.00
_cell.angle_beta   90.00
_cell.angle_gamma   90.00
#
_symmetry.space_group_name_H-M   'P 1'
#
loop_
_entity.id
_entity.type
_entity.pdbx_description
1 polymer ?
#
loop_
_entity_poly.entity_id
_entity_poly.type
_entity_poly.pdbx_seq_one_letter_code
_entity_poly.pdbx_strand_id
1 'polypeptide(L)'
;MLGKDIHHHQQLIDASKTILQKAINHIKGGVRIADIGHLIETESKKRGYKVIKNLTGHGIGRSLHEEPSEIANYRDRFNNTRFRKNSVVAIETFISTSSTLATTLQDGWTMVGNRGGFMAQHEHTIVITDDKPIVLTEMNGIWN
;
A
#
# COMPACT_ATOMS: atom_id res chain seq x y z
N MET A 1 -16.07 3.33 7.06
CA MET A 1 -16.70 2.05 7.49
C MET A 1 -18.22 2.24 7.51
N LEU A 2 -18.96 1.24 7.13
CA LEU A 2 -20.42 1.24 7.18
C LEU A 2 -20.91 0.56 8.48
N GLY A 3 -21.87 1.18 9.17
CA GLY A 3 -22.41 0.65 10.42
C GLY A 3 -21.62 1.03 11.68
N LYS A 4 -21.92 0.34 12.79
CA LYS A 4 -21.26 0.57 14.09
C LYS A 4 -19.95 -0.23 14.18
N ASP A 5 -18.90 0.39 14.67
CA ASP A 5 -17.60 -0.27 14.90
C ASP A 5 -17.61 -1.11 16.19
N ILE A 6 -18.32 -2.22 16.16
CA ILE A 6 -18.45 -3.14 17.30
C ILE A 6 -17.18 -3.97 17.58
N HIS A 7 -16.25 -4.01 16.63
CA HIS A 7 -15.01 -4.79 16.71
C HIS A 7 -13.75 -3.90 16.74
N HIS A 8 -13.91 -2.60 16.86
CA HIS A 8 -12.80 -1.63 16.91
C HIS A 8 -11.87 -1.66 15.70
N HIS A 9 -12.43 -1.87 14.49
CA HIS A 9 -11.65 -1.90 13.25
C HIS A 9 -11.28 -0.51 12.73
N GLN A 10 -11.92 0.54 13.23
CA GLN A 10 -11.69 1.92 12.77
C GLN A 10 -10.21 2.31 12.87
N GLN A 11 -9.54 1.95 13.97
CA GLN A 11 -8.13 2.24 14.16
C GLN A 11 -7.23 1.61 13.08
N LEU A 12 -7.53 0.37 12.67
CA LEU A 12 -6.80 -0.32 11.59
C LEU A 12 -7.03 0.37 10.24
N ILE A 13 -8.28 0.76 9.95
CA ILE A 13 -8.66 1.48 8.73
C ILE A 13 -7.95 2.83 8.66
N ASP A 14 -8.02 3.62 9.72
CA ASP A 14 -7.39 4.94 9.81
C ASP A 14 -5.86 4.85 9.72
N ALA A 15 -5.28 3.82 10.32
CA ALA A 15 -3.85 3.55 10.22
C ALA A 15 -3.43 3.28 8.76
N SER A 16 -4.16 2.41 8.04
CA SER A 16 -3.88 2.10 6.64
C SER A 16 -3.96 3.35 5.76
N LYS A 17 -5.03 4.15 5.91
CA LYS A 17 -5.21 5.44 5.21
C LYS A 17 -4.06 6.41 5.49
N THR A 18 -3.72 6.59 6.77
CA THR A 18 -2.66 7.51 7.18
C THR A 18 -1.29 7.09 6.66
N ILE A 19 -1.00 5.79 6.65
CA ILE A 19 0.28 5.25 6.17
C ILE A 19 0.39 5.47 4.65
N LEU A 20 -0.69 5.21 3.90
CA LEU A 20 -0.72 5.47 2.46
C LEU A 20 -0.44 6.95 2.16
N GLN A 21 -1.14 7.86 2.83
CA GLN A 21 -0.94 9.30 2.64
C GLN A 21 0.51 9.73 2.94
N LYS A 22 1.11 9.18 4.00
CA LYS A 22 2.53 9.43 4.31
C LYS A 22 3.44 8.89 3.22
N ALA A 23 3.21 7.69 2.73
CA ALA A 23 4.00 7.09 1.66
C ALA A 23 3.95 7.97 0.40
N ILE A 24 2.75 8.35 -0.04
CA ILE A 24 2.55 9.22 -1.22
C ILE A 24 3.29 10.54 -1.08
N ASN A 25 3.25 11.19 0.08
CA ASN A 25 3.92 12.46 0.33
C ASN A 25 5.46 12.39 0.24
N HIS A 26 6.05 11.19 0.28
CA HIS A 26 7.49 10.98 0.14
C HIS A 26 7.90 10.48 -1.25
N ILE A 27 6.93 10.22 -2.13
CA ILE A 27 7.20 9.71 -3.48
C ILE A 27 7.45 10.88 -4.44
N LYS A 28 8.54 10.78 -5.17
CA LYS A 28 8.87 11.62 -6.33
C LYS A 28 9.87 10.90 -7.23
N GLY A 29 10.11 11.43 -8.41
CA GLY A 29 11.11 10.88 -9.33
C GLY A 29 12.47 10.71 -8.66
N GLY A 30 13.10 9.56 -8.85
CA GLY A 30 14.40 9.21 -8.28
C GLY A 30 14.38 8.60 -6.88
N VAL A 31 13.28 8.67 -6.12
CA VAL A 31 13.16 7.99 -4.82
C VAL A 31 13.20 6.48 -5.03
N ARG A 32 13.91 5.76 -4.16
CA ARG A 32 13.98 4.30 -4.20
C ARG A 32 12.66 3.70 -3.71
N ILE A 33 12.14 2.72 -4.43
CA ILE A 33 10.93 1.98 -4.03
C ILE A 33 11.12 1.33 -2.66
N ALA A 34 12.28 0.74 -2.41
CA ALA A 34 12.61 0.12 -1.13
C ALA A 34 12.57 1.09 0.08
N ASP A 35 12.83 2.38 -0.13
CA ASP A 35 12.75 3.38 0.95
C ASP A 35 11.29 3.71 1.30
N ILE A 36 10.40 3.70 0.32
CA ILE A 36 8.95 3.83 0.55
C ILE A 36 8.39 2.60 1.25
N GLY A 37 8.80 1.38 0.83
CA GLY A 37 8.46 0.15 1.53
C GLY A 37 8.92 0.16 2.99
N HIS A 38 10.13 0.66 3.25
CA HIS A 38 10.64 0.83 4.62
C HIS A 38 9.80 1.81 5.45
N LEU A 39 9.37 2.92 4.85
CA LEU A 39 8.50 3.88 5.51
C LEU A 39 7.16 3.23 5.88
N ILE A 40 6.51 2.51 4.96
CA ILE A 40 5.25 1.82 5.20
C ILE A 40 5.40 0.80 6.34
N GLU A 41 6.42 -0.04 6.30
CA GLU A 41 6.69 -1.04 7.35
C GLU A 41 6.92 -0.39 8.72
N THR A 42 7.73 0.67 8.77
CA THR A 42 8.05 1.40 10.00
C THR A 42 6.82 2.07 10.60
N GLU A 43 6.02 2.75 9.78
CA GLU A 43 4.79 3.41 10.24
C GLU A 43 3.72 2.41 10.69
N SER A 44 3.63 1.25 10.04
CA SER A 44 2.76 0.15 10.46
C SER A 44 3.17 -0.38 11.83
N LYS A 45 4.47 -0.66 12.01
CA LYS A 45 5.03 -1.16 13.27
C LYS A 45 4.84 -0.19 14.44
N LYS A 46 5.04 1.11 14.22
CA LYS A 46 4.80 2.16 15.24
C LYS A 46 3.36 2.16 15.76
N ARG A 47 2.40 1.72 14.94
CA ARG A 47 0.97 1.63 15.28
C ARG A 47 0.54 0.25 15.77
N GLY A 48 1.49 -0.68 15.96
CA GLY A 48 1.23 -2.04 16.42
C GLY A 48 0.75 -2.99 15.32
N TYR A 49 0.87 -2.61 14.04
CA TYR A 49 0.47 -3.44 12.90
C TYR A 49 1.66 -4.05 12.18
N LYS A 50 1.39 -5.06 11.38
CA LYS A 50 2.33 -5.74 10.49
C LYS A 50 1.96 -5.46 9.03
N VAL A 51 2.92 -5.52 8.14
CA VAL A 51 2.69 -5.47 6.70
C VAL A 51 2.51 -6.87 6.11
N ILE A 52 1.66 -7.00 5.11
CA ILE A 52 1.55 -8.21 4.29
C ILE A 52 2.62 -8.14 3.21
N LYS A 53 3.56 -9.07 3.23
CA LYS A 53 4.79 -8.98 2.42
C LYS A 53 4.63 -9.43 0.97
N ASN A 54 3.66 -10.28 0.69
CA ASN A 54 3.41 -10.82 -0.65
C ASN A 54 2.26 -10.14 -1.40
N LEU A 55 1.81 -8.99 -0.91
CA LEU A 55 0.90 -8.08 -1.62
C LEU A 55 1.61 -6.74 -1.81
N THR A 56 1.56 -6.21 -3.03
CA THR A 56 2.39 -5.08 -3.43
C THR A 56 1.60 -4.13 -4.31
N GLY A 57 1.96 -2.86 -4.30
CA GLY A 57 1.63 -1.94 -5.38
C GLY A 57 2.42 -2.26 -6.65
N HIS A 58 2.12 -1.59 -7.73
CA HIS A 58 2.70 -1.88 -9.05
C HIS A 58 2.63 -0.67 -10.01
N GLY A 59 3.34 -0.76 -11.13
CA GLY A 59 3.19 0.16 -12.24
C GLY A 59 1.86 -0.02 -12.96
N ILE A 60 1.37 1.05 -13.56
CA ILE A 60 0.16 1.07 -14.39
C ILE A 60 0.49 1.76 -15.72
N GLY A 61 -0.05 1.24 -16.81
CA GLY A 61 0.12 1.84 -18.13
C GLY A 61 -0.97 1.40 -19.07
N ARG A 62 -0.61 0.78 -20.19
CA ARG A 62 -1.58 0.16 -21.12
C ARG A 62 -2.24 -1.05 -20.52
N SER A 63 -1.53 -1.72 -19.60
CA SER A 63 -2.02 -2.85 -18.81
C SER A 63 -2.21 -2.45 -17.36
N LEU A 64 -3.05 -3.20 -16.64
CA LEU A 64 -3.28 -2.99 -15.21
C LEU A 64 -1.99 -3.14 -14.41
N HIS A 65 -1.15 -4.11 -14.76
CA HIS A 65 0.13 -4.36 -14.12
C HIS A 65 1.28 -4.17 -15.13
N GLU A 66 2.15 -3.21 -14.86
CA GLU A 66 3.37 -2.91 -15.63
C GLU A 66 4.55 -2.68 -14.69
N GLU A 67 5.71 -2.34 -15.23
CA GLU A 67 6.88 -2.00 -14.42
C GLU A 67 6.73 -0.63 -13.71
N PRO A 68 7.16 -0.54 -12.45
CA PRO A 68 7.74 -1.60 -11.62
C PRO A 68 6.70 -2.66 -11.23
N SER A 69 7.02 -3.92 -11.41
CA SER A 69 6.10 -5.03 -11.13
C SER A 69 5.71 -5.16 -9.65
N GLU A 70 6.57 -4.68 -8.76
CA GLU A 70 6.37 -4.77 -7.32
C GLU A 70 6.81 -3.50 -6.60
N ILE A 71 5.89 -2.92 -5.84
CA ILE A 71 6.13 -1.85 -4.87
C ILE A 71 5.79 -2.43 -3.50
N ALA A 72 6.77 -3.09 -2.89
CA ALA A 72 6.59 -3.82 -1.65
C ALA A 72 6.31 -2.90 -0.45
N ASN A 73 5.53 -3.41 0.52
CA ASN A 73 5.21 -2.71 1.78
C ASN A 73 6.31 -2.87 2.85
N TYR A 74 7.48 -3.33 2.48
CA TYR A 74 8.64 -3.52 3.36
C TYR A 74 9.93 -3.14 2.63
N ARG A 75 11.02 -3.04 3.38
CA ARG A 75 12.34 -2.76 2.79
C ARG A 75 12.90 -3.99 2.10
N ASP A 76 12.72 -4.09 0.80
CA ASP A 76 13.47 -5.04 -0.02
C ASP A 76 14.88 -4.49 -0.28
N ARG A 77 15.89 -5.09 0.38
CA ARG A 77 17.29 -4.67 0.30
C ARG A 77 17.92 -4.92 -1.08
N PHE A 78 17.34 -5.82 -1.85
CA PHE A 78 17.82 -6.18 -3.18
C PHE A 78 17.16 -5.35 -4.29
N ASN A 79 16.05 -4.67 -4.00
CA ASN A 79 15.37 -3.81 -4.96
C ASN A 79 16.02 -2.41 -4.99
N ASN A 80 16.77 -2.15 -6.06
CA ASN A 80 17.39 -0.84 -6.32
C ASN A 80 16.55 0.05 -7.26
N THR A 81 15.36 -0.39 -7.66
CA THR A 81 14.47 0.34 -8.56
C THR A 81 14.04 1.68 -7.94
N ARG A 82 13.96 2.69 -8.81
CA ARG A 82 13.53 4.03 -8.44
C ARG A 82 12.26 4.41 -9.18
N PHE A 83 11.42 5.22 -8.55
CA PHE A 83 10.28 5.81 -9.22
C PHE A 83 10.73 6.68 -10.39
N ARG A 84 10.10 6.47 -11.55
CA ARG A 84 10.38 7.24 -12.77
C ARG A 84 9.41 8.41 -12.86
N LYS A 85 9.93 9.60 -13.12
CA LYS A 85 9.12 10.76 -13.50
C LYS A 85 8.21 10.43 -14.69
N ASN A 86 6.99 10.93 -14.67
CA ASN A 86 5.96 10.73 -15.69
C ASN A 86 5.47 9.27 -15.82
N SER A 87 5.78 8.39 -14.87
CA SER A 87 5.15 7.09 -14.78
C SER A 87 3.93 7.13 -13.88
N VAL A 88 3.03 6.18 -14.08
CA VAL A 88 1.84 5.96 -13.26
C VAL A 88 2.03 4.70 -12.44
N VAL A 89 1.68 4.75 -11.17
CA VAL A 89 1.79 3.59 -10.26
C VAL A 89 0.58 3.52 -9.33
N ALA A 90 0.21 2.31 -8.93
CA ALA A 90 -0.66 2.05 -7.80
C ALA A 90 0.19 1.92 -6.54
N ILE A 91 -0.08 2.76 -5.55
CA ILE A 91 0.51 2.63 -4.21
C ILE A 91 -0.54 2.03 -3.30
N GLU A 92 -0.23 0.86 -2.79
CA GLU A 92 -1.15 0.05 -1.99
C GLU A 92 -0.54 -0.23 -0.62
N THR A 93 -1.30 0.01 0.45
CA THR A 93 -0.89 -0.36 1.80
C THR A 93 -1.66 -1.57 2.27
N PHE A 94 -0.96 -2.64 2.58
CA PHE A 94 -1.54 -3.86 3.13
C PHE A 94 -1.04 -4.05 4.55
N ILE A 95 -1.86 -3.69 5.53
CA ILE A 95 -1.51 -3.85 6.95
C ILE A 95 -2.44 -4.82 7.67
N SER A 96 -1.95 -5.41 8.74
CA SER A 96 -2.63 -6.48 9.46
C SER A 96 -2.38 -6.39 10.96
N THR A 97 -3.33 -6.89 11.76
CA THR A 97 -3.16 -7.04 13.21
C THR A 97 -2.17 -8.15 13.59
N SER A 98 -2.05 -9.21 12.77
CA SER A 98 -1.23 -10.40 13.13
C SER A 98 -0.50 -11.06 11.95
N SER A 99 -1.09 -11.06 10.76
CA SER A 99 -0.55 -11.76 9.59
C SER A 99 0.56 -10.97 8.88
N THR A 100 1.45 -11.69 8.22
CA THR A 100 2.54 -11.13 7.40
C THR A 100 2.53 -11.63 5.97
N LEU A 101 1.69 -12.62 5.68
CA LEU A 101 1.45 -13.18 4.35
C LEU A 101 -0.04 -13.39 4.15
N ALA A 102 -0.51 -13.27 2.92
CA ALA A 102 -1.86 -13.60 2.52
C ALA A 102 -1.84 -14.77 1.53
N THR A 103 -2.87 -15.61 1.59
CA THR A 103 -3.06 -16.74 0.69
C THR A 103 -4.46 -16.68 0.11
N THR A 104 -4.58 -16.86 -1.20
CA THR A 104 -5.87 -16.95 -1.87
C THR A 104 -6.47 -18.34 -1.65
N LEU A 105 -7.74 -18.42 -1.29
CA LEU A 105 -8.46 -19.67 -1.14
C LEU A 105 -8.82 -20.28 -2.50
N GLN A 106 -9.40 -21.50 -2.46
CA GLN A 106 -9.77 -22.27 -3.67
C GLN A 106 -10.82 -21.58 -4.55
N ASP A 107 -11.59 -20.63 -4.00
CA ASP A 107 -12.55 -19.83 -4.76
C ASP A 107 -11.89 -18.79 -5.70
N GLY A 108 -10.56 -18.61 -5.60
CA GLY A 108 -9.79 -17.69 -6.42
C GLY A 108 -9.93 -16.20 -6.04
N TRP A 109 -10.72 -15.87 -5.01
CA TRP A 109 -11.03 -14.50 -4.60
C TRP A 109 -10.72 -14.21 -3.13
N THR A 110 -11.14 -15.10 -2.24
CA THR A 110 -10.98 -14.90 -0.80
C THR A 110 -9.51 -14.99 -0.40
N MET A 111 -9.02 -13.95 0.23
CA MET A 111 -7.67 -13.93 0.78
C MET A 111 -7.71 -14.04 2.30
N VAL A 112 -6.87 -14.91 2.84
CA VAL A 112 -6.73 -15.12 4.29
C VAL A 112 -5.29 -14.90 4.72
N GLY A 113 -5.14 -14.34 5.91
CA GLY A 113 -3.83 -14.14 6.51
C GLY A 113 -3.27 -15.42 7.14
N ASN A 114 -1.96 -15.65 7.02
CA ASN A 114 -1.26 -16.82 7.53
C ASN A 114 -1.32 -16.99 9.08
N ARG A 115 -1.76 -15.96 9.79
CA ARG A 115 -1.91 -15.96 11.27
C ARG A 115 -3.27 -15.43 11.70
N GLY A 116 -4.28 -15.47 10.82
CA GLY A 116 -5.58 -14.89 11.10
C GLY A 116 -5.52 -13.37 11.34
N GLY A 117 -6.47 -12.86 12.15
CA GLY A 117 -6.60 -11.43 12.43
C GLY A 117 -7.33 -10.68 11.32
N PHE A 118 -7.21 -9.37 11.35
CA PHE A 118 -7.87 -8.46 10.43
C PHE A 118 -6.84 -7.74 9.58
N MET A 119 -7.21 -7.43 8.35
CA MET A 119 -6.37 -6.73 7.39
C MET A 119 -7.11 -5.51 6.85
N ALA A 120 -6.38 -4.46 6.55
CA ALA A 120 -6.89 -3.28 5.83
C ALA A 120 -5.97 -2.96 4.67
N GLN A 121 -6.60 -2.57 3.55
CA GLN A 121 -5.93 -2.06 2.37
C GLN A 121 -6.50 -0.69 2.03
N HIS A 122 -5.61 0.22 1.63
CA HIS A 122 -5.96 1.46 0.95
C HIS A 122 -5.01 1.63 -0.24
N GLU A 123 -5.52 2.24 -1.28
CA GLU A 123 -4.82 2.39 -2.55
C GLU A 123 -5.08 3.76 -3.17
N HIS A 124 -4.05 4.30 -3.81
CA HIS A 124 -4.18 5.39 -4.76
C HIS A 124 -3.37 5.12 -6.01
N THR A 125 -3.93 5.49 -7.15
CA THR A 125 -3.20 5.63 -8.40
C THR A 125 -2.63 7.03 -8.48
N ILE A 126 -1.30 7.14 -8.70
CA ILE A 126 -0.59 8.40 -8.72
C ILE A 126 0.28 8.55 -9.97
N VAL A 127 0.45 9.78 -10.43
CA VAL A 127 1.47 10.15 -11.41
C VAL A 127 2.71 10.65 -10.69
N ILE A 128 3.87 10.07 -10.98
CA ILE A 128 5.14 10.49 -10.41
C ILE A 128 5.61 11.79 -11.05
N THR A 129 5.90 12.80 -10.24
CA THR A 129 6.47 14.08 -10.68
C THR A 129 7.86 14.31 -10.06
N ASP A 130 8.46 15.48 -10.31
CA ASP A 130 9.73 15.88 -9.65
C ASP A 130 9.50 16.37 -8.22
N ASP A 131 8.26 16.69 -7.85
CA ASP A 131 7.89 17.18 -6.52
C ASP A 131 6.78 16.30 -5.96
N LYS A 132 5.61 16.85 -5.67
CA LYS A 132 4.47 16.08 -5.15
C LYS A 132 3.80 15.28 -6.26
N PRO A 133 3.50 14.01 -6.07
CA PRO A 133 2.78 13.23 -7.08
C PRO A 133 1.34 13.77 -7.26
N ILE A 134 0.79 13.53 -8.45
CA ILE A 134 -0.61 13.83 -8.74
C ILE A 134 -1.42 12.59 -8.40
N VAL A 135 -2.36 12.72 -7.48
CA VAL A 135 -3.25 11.63 -7.08
C VAL A 135 -4.45 11.58 -8.02
N LEU A 136 -4.53 10.56 -8.86
CA LEU A 136 -5.61 10.45 -9.86
C LEU A 136 -6.95 9.99 -9.26
N THR A 137 -6.91 9.27 -8.16
CA THR A 137 -8.08 8.66 -7.51
C THR A 137 -8.59 9.44 -6.30
N GLU A 138 -8.05 10.62 -6.02
CA GLU A 138 -8.43 11.43 -4.87
C GLU A 138 -9.88 11.93 -4.94
N MET A 139 -10.35 12.27 -6.15
CA MET A 139 -11.67 12.90 -6.36
C MET A 139 -12.85 11.93 -6.34
N ASN A 140 -12.63 10.66 -6.05
CA ASN A 140 -13.74 9.68 -5.98
C ASN A 140 -14.59 9.80 -4.70
N GLY A 141 -14.25 10.71 -3.78
CA GLY A 141 -15.01 11.00 -2.56
C GLY A 141 -14.90 9.94 -1.45
N ILE A 142 -14.19 8.84 -1.68
CA ILE A 142 -14.04 7.75 -0.69
C ILE A 142 -13.13 8.17 0.47
N TRP A 143 -12.31 9.19 0.25
CA TRP A 143 -11.23 9.58 1.16
C TRP A 143 -11.55 10.79 2.04
N ASN A 144 -12.72 11.37 1.88
CA ASN A 144 -13.19 12.52 2.66
C ASN A 144 -14.02 12.09 3.87
#